data_c5eb20fc20dbf3e85b1a2fea8779ce20
#
_entry.id   c5eb20fc20dbf3e85b1a2fea8779ce20
#
_cell.length_a   1.000
_cell.length_b   1.000
_cell.length_c   1.000
_cell.angle_alpha   90.00
_cell.angle_beta   90.00
_cell.angle_gamma   90.00
#
_symmetry.space_group_name_H-M   'P 1'
#
loop_
_entity.id
_entity.type
_entity.pdbx_description
1 polymer ?
#
loop_
_entity_poly.entity_id
_entity_poly.type
_entity_poly.pdbx_seq_one_letter_code
_entity_poly.pdbx_strand_id
1 'polypeptide(L)'
;ADTNLENEPFSGGRQMSNHFTSDNFDDHGNPLALAHQKNISTDMAPTAAQMPRTIGLALASKLFRNSEALKQFADLSTNGDEVCFCTIGDASTSEGHFWEAINAAGVLQIPLAVFVWDDGYGISVPKEYQTTKGSISAALRGMQKRPDTNGIDIYNVKGWNYAELCEVFEAGIEKIRRTHIPAVFHVEEITQPQGHSTSGSHERYKSPERLEWEREWDCIKHMRNWLIESSI
;
A
#
# COMPACT_ATOMS: atom_id res chain seq x y z
N ALA A 1 5.92 -10.72 0.37
CA ALA A 1 6.54 -12.01 0.60
C ALA A 1 7.98 -11.98 0.08
N ASP A 2 8.92 -12.54 0.83
CA ASP A 2 10.32 -12.67 0.44
C ASP A 2 10.55 -14.06 -0.17
N THR A 3 11.42 -14.16 -1.18
CA THR A 3 11.79 -15.45 -1.77
C THR A 3 12.89 -16.16 -0.97
N ASN A 4 13.51 -15.48 -0.02
CA ASN A 4 14.48 -16.07 0.91
C ASN A 4 13.73 -16.80 2.03
N LEU A 5 14.03 -18.09 2.21
CA LEU A 5 13.41 -18.94 3.25
C LEU A 5 13.84 -18.56 4.67
N GLU A 6 14.94 -17.82 4.85
CA GLU A 6 15.31 -17.29 6.17
C GLU A 6 14.40 -16.13 6.60
N ASN A 7 13.97 -15.30 5.64
CA ASN A 7 13.11 -14.15 5.89
C ASN A 7 11.63 -14.49 5.84
N GLU A 8 11.27 -15.52 5.06
CA GLU A 8 9.90 -16.02 4.92
C GLU A 8 9.95 -17.57 4.89
N PRO A 9 10.10 -18.20 6.07
CA PRO A 9 10.33 -19.63 6.16
C PRO A 9 9.12 -20.47 5.75
N PHE A 10 7.92 -19.90 5.81
CA PHE A 10 6.69 -20.65 5.53
C PHE A 10 6.61 -21.12 4.06
N SER A 11 6.96 -20.27 3.10
CA SER A 11 6.84 -20.63 1.68
C SER A 11 7.94 -20.05 0.79
N GLY A 12 8.77 -19.15 1.30
CA GLY A 12 9.69 -18.38 0.45
C GLY A 12 8.96 -17.58 -0.62
N GLY A 13 7.81 -16.98 -0.26
CA GLY A 13 6.99 -16.19 -1.16
C GLY A 13 6.20 -16.98 -2.20
N ARG A 14 6.15 -18.30 -2.12
CA ARG A 14 5.52 -19.17 -3.12
C ARG A 14 4.11 -19.63 -2.76
N GLN A 15 3.61 -19.28 -1.59
CA GLN A 15 2.26 -19.69 -1.20
C GLN A 15 1.20 -19.00 -2.06
N MET A 16 0.18 -19.75 -2.41
CA MET A 16 -0.97 -19.26 -3.17
C MET A 16 -2.05 -18.63 -2.26
N SER A 17 -1.85 -18.65 -0.95
CA SER A 17 -2.72 -18.01 0.02
C SER A 17 -2.42 -16.52 0.12
N ASN A 18 -3.46 -15.70 0.27
CA ASN A 18 -3.34 -14.27 0.54
C ASN A 18 -3.15 -13.95 2.03
N HIS A 19 -3.17 -14.98 2.90
CA HIS A 19 -3.11 -14.83 4.34
C HIS A 19 -1.76 -15.32 4.85
N PHE A 20 -0.87 -14.39 5.11
CA PHE A 20 0.49 -14.68 5.61
C PHE A 20 0.94 -13.61 6.59
N THR A 21 1.91 -13.93 7.39
CA THR A 21 2.55 -13.03 8.37
C THR A 21 4.02 -13.40 8.51
N SER A 22 4.86 -12.46 8.93
CA SER A 22 6.21 -12.77 9.37
C SER A 22 6.18 -13.37 10.76
N ASP A 23 7.13 -14.25 11.05
CA ASP A 23 7.35 -14.72 12.41
C ASP A 23 7.92 -13.60 13.29
N ASN A 24 7.37 -13.49 14.49
CA ASN A 24 7.82 -12.53 15.49
C ASN A 24 8.59 -13.20 16.63
N PHE A 25 8.60 -14.52 16.66
CA PHE A 25 9.23 -15.34 17.68
C PHE A 25 9.99 -16.49 17.04
N ASP A 26 11.08 -16.93 17.69
CA ASP A 26 11.80 -18.14 17.32
C ASP A 26 11.04 -19.41 17.79
N ASP A 27 11.58 -20.59 17.44
CA ASP A 27 11.00 -21.89 17.83
C ASP A 27 10.99 -22.12 19.34
N HIS A 28 11.68 -21.31 20.11
CA HIS A 28 11.74 -21.34 21.57
C HIS A 28 10.85 -20.30 22.23
N GLY A 29 10.16 -19.46 21.43
CA GLY A 29 9.26 -18.41 21.91
C GLY A 29 9.97 -17.13 22.30
N ASN A 30 11.24 -16.94 21.94
CA ASN A 30 11.93 -15.68 22.16
C ASN A 30 11.60 -14.70 21.03
N PRO A 31 11.44 -13.38 21.32
CA PRO A 31 11.23 -12.36 20.29
C PRO A 31 12.40 -12.32 19.29
N LEU A 32 12.07 -12.23 18.00
CA LEU A 32 13.03 -11.96 16.95
C LEU A 32 13.43 -10.48 16.93
N ALA A 33 14.61 -10.18 16.38
CA ALA A 33 15.09 -8.82 16.19
C ALA A 33 14.38 -8.16 15.00
N LEU A 34 13.13 -7.73 15.19
CA LEU A 34 12.24 -7.25 14.14
C LEU A 34 12.75 -5.99 13.44
N ALA A 35 13.61 -5.19 14.08
CA ALA A 35 14.23 -4.02 13.49
C ALA A 35 15.15 -4.34 12.29
N HIS A 36 15.63 -5.59 12.19
CA HIS A 36 16.59 -6.03 11.18
C HIS A 36 15.97 -6.84 10.03
N GLN A 37 14.64 -6.95 10.01
CA GLN A 37 13.93 -7.70 8.98
C GLN A 37 12.72 -6.92 8.42
N LYS A 38 12.23 -7.34 7.26
CA LYS A 38 10.94 -6.89 6.76
C LYS A 38 9.84 -7.62 7.49
N ASN A 39 8.91 -6.87 8.07
CA ASN A 39 7.82 -7.45 8.85
C ASN A 39 6.51 -7.31 8.09
N ILE A 40 5.77 -8.41 8.03
CA ILE A 40 4.43 -8.45 7.46
C ILE A 40 3.48 -8.80 8.59
N SER A 41 2.61 -7.85 8.94
CA SER A 41 1.58 -8.10 9.94
C SER A 41 0.55 -9.08 9.40
N THR A 42 -0.04 -9.89 10.27
CA THR A 42 -1.10 -10.84 9.93
C THR A 42 -2.15 -10.18 9.04
N ASP A 43 -2.40 -10.77 7.88
CA ASP A 43 -3.43 -10.32 6.96
C ASP A 43 -4.84 -10.60 7.52
N MET A 44 -5.83 -9.91 6.96
CA MET A 44 -7.22 -10.01 7.40
C MET A 44 -8.13 -10.13 6.17
N ALA A 45 -9.01 -11.13 6.18
CA ALA A 45 -9.92 -11.43 5.08
C ALA A 45 -11.00 -10.33 4.80
N PRO A 46 -11.60 -9.67 5.80
CA PRO A 46 -12.58 -8.62 5.52
C PRO A 46 -11.96 -7.46 4.74
N THR A 47 -12.68 -6.98 3.72
CA THR A 47 -12.24 -5.89 2.84
C THR A 47 -11.83 -4.65 3.65
N ALA A 48 -10.67 -4.10 3.37
CA ALA A 48 -10.06 -2.95 4.05
C ALA A 48 -9.75 -3.14 5.56
N ALA A 49 -9.90 -4.33 6.14
CA ALA A 49 -9.67 -4.56 7.57
C ALA A 49 -8.19 -4.36 8.00
N GLN A 50 -7.25 -4.37 7.06
CA GLN A 50 -5.86 -4.02 7.31
C GLN A 50 -5.67 -2.54 7.68
N MET A 51 -6.56 -1.64 7.25
CA MET A 51 -6.43 -0.20 7.46
C MET A 51 -6.35 0.21 8.94
N PRO A 52 -7.25 -0.21 9.84
CA PRO A 52 -7.14 0.12 11.27
C PRO A 52 -5.86 -0.41 11.91
N ARG A 53 -5.40 -1.59 11.50
CA ARG A 53 -4.15 -2.17 12.03
C ARG A 53 -2.93 -1.33 11.69
N THR A 54 -2.86 -0.78 10.48
CA THR A 54 -1.73 0.05 10.06
C THR A 54 -1.59 1.31 10.90
N ILE A 55 -2.69 1.84 11.44
CA ILE A 55 -2.65 2.97 12.38
C ILE A 55 -1.86 2.60 13.64
N GLY A 56 -2.13 1.43 14.22
CA GLY A 56 -1.39 0.94 15.39
C GLY A 56 0.08 0.72 15.12
N LEU A 57 0.41 0.09 13.98
CA LEU A 57 1.81 -0.17 13.59
C LEU A 57 2.59 1.14 13.36
N ALA A 58 2.01 2.08 12.60
CA ALA A 58 2.65 3.37 12.36
C ALA A 58 2.75 4.22 13.65
N LEU A 59 1.75 4.13 14.52
CA LEU A 59 1.80 4.81 15.83
C LEU A 59 2.92 4.25 16.71
N ALA A 60 3.13 2.94 16.70
CA ALA A 60 4.25 2.31 17.42
C ALA A 60 5.59 2.91 16.98
N SER A 61 5.84 3.02 15.68
CA SER A 61 7.06 3.67 15.16
C SER A 61 7.23 5.11 15.69
N LYS A 62 6.15 5.89 15.68
CA LYS A 62 6.18 7.25 16.26
C LYS A 62 6.48 7.26 17.76
N LEU A 63 5.93 6.30 18.51
CA LEU A 63 6.20 6.18 19.95
C LEU A 63 7.65 5.80 20.21
N PHE A 64 8.24 4.89 19.45
CA PHE A 64 9.66 4.55 19.53
C PHE A 64 10.54 5.78 19.30
N ARG A 65 10.21 6.64 18.35
CA ARG A 65 10.96 7.89 18.10
C ARG A 65 10.89 8.88 19.27
N ASN A 66 9.74 8.99 19.92
CA ASN A 66 9.47 10.06 20.88
C ASN A 66 9.60 9.66 22.35
N SER A 67 9.83 8.38 22.67
CA SER A 67 9.85 7.89 24.05
C SER A 67 11.22 7.32 24.42
N GLU A 68 11.90 7.96 25.36
CA GLU A 68 13.16 7.46 25.93
C GLU A 68 13.01 6.05 26.54
N ALA A 69 11.84 5.78 27.16
CA ALA A 69 11.58 4.46 27.77
C ALA A 69 11.55 3.31 26.77
N LEU A 70 11.29 3.58 25.50
CA LEU A 70 11.24 2.55 24.44
C LEU A 70 12.61 2.30 23.81
N LYS A 71 13.59 3.16 23.97
CA LYS A 71 14.93 3.00 23.40
C LYS A 71 15.66 1.74 23.86
N GLN A 72 15.29 1.20 25.02
CA GLN A 72 15.81 -0.07 25.52
C GLN A 72 15.42 -1.28 24.66
N PHE A 73 14.44 -1.16 23.77
CA PHE A 73 13.95 -2.22 22.89
C PHE A 73 14.44 -2.02 21.45
N ALA A 74 15.74 -1.82 21.27
CA ALA A 74 16.36 -1.54 19.96
C ALA A 74 16.16 -2.68 18.93
N ASP A 75 15.93 -3.91 19.36
CA ASP A 75 15.63 -5.03 18.49
C ASP A 75 14.22 -4.94 17.84
N LEU A 76 13.33 -4.09 18.36
CA LEU A 76 11.99 -3.92 17.86
C LEU A 76 11.83 -2.71 16.93
N SER A 77 12.73 -1.73 17.00
CA SER A 77 12.64 -0.50 16.19
C SER A 77 14.00 0.17 16.05
N THR A 78 14.30 0.64 14.85
CA THR A 78 15.46 1.49 14.58
C THR A 78 15.09 2.94 14.85
N ASN A 79 14.92 3.30 16.11
CA ASN A 79 14.62 4.66 16.56
C ASN A 79 13.33 5.28 15.92
N GLY A 80 12.36 4.43 15.57
CA GLY A 80 11.11 4.87 14.95
C GLY A 80 11.26 5.34 13.50
N ASP A 81 12.22 4.80 12.78
CA ASP A 81 12.43 5.09 11.35
C ASP A 81 11.60 4.20 10.43
N GLU A 82 10.87 3.23 10.99
CA GLU A 82 10.02 2.33 10.22
C GLU A 82 8.83 3.07 9.65
N VAL A 83 8.55 2.81 8.36
CA VAL A 83 7.34 3.25 7.67
C VAL A 83 6.40 2.06 7.54
N CYS A 84 5.16 2.22 7.97
CA CYS A 84 4.12 1.21 7.75
C CYS A 84 3.57 1.34 6.33
N PHE A 85 3.63 0.25 5.57
CA PHE A 85 3.08 0.16 4.21
C PHE A 85 1.73 -0.54 4.28
N CYS A 86 0.74 0.01 3.60
CA CYS A 86 -0.58 -0.57 3.44
C CYS A 86 -1.00 -0.52 1.99
N THR A 87 -1.44 -1.64 1.42
CA THR A 87 -2.00 -1.70 0.07
C THR A 87 -3.50 -1.91 0.11
N ILE A 88 -4.23 -1.28 -0.80
CA ILE A 88 -5.68 -1.39 -0.90
C ILE A 88 -6.12 -1.15 -2.36
N GLY A 89 -7.15 -1.86 -2.82
CA GLY A 89 -7.77 -1.58 -4.12
C GLY A 89 -8.69 -0.35 -4.05
N ASP A 90 -8.91 0.29 -5.19
CA ASP A 90 -9.78 1.48 -5.29
C ASP A 90 -11.21 1.20 -4.79
N ALA A 91 -11.81 0.08 -5.17
CA ALA A 91 -13.14 -0.30 -4.70
C ALA A 91 -13.19 -0.52 -3.18
N SER A 92 -12.13 -1.09 -2.60
CA SER A 92 -12.02 -1.32 -1.16
C SER A 92 -11.95 -0.02 -0.36
N THR A 93 -11.60 1.10 -0.98
CA THR A 93 -11.63 2.42 -0.34
C THR A 93 -13.05 2.90 -0.02
N SER A 94 -14.09 2.24 -0.52
CA SER A 94 -15.48 2.52 -0.18
C SER A 94 -15.84 2.06 1.25
N GLU A 95 -15.02 1.22 1.88
CA GLU A 95 -15.23 0.77 3.25
C GLU A 95 -14.99 1.88 4.28
N GLY A 96 -15.83 1.94 5.33
CA GLY A 96 -15.76 2.98 6.37
C GLY A 96 -14.40 3.07 7.04
N HIS A 97 -13.76 1.91 7.31
CA HIS A 97 -12.45 1.89 7.99
C HIS A 97 -11.32 2.51 7.14
N PHE A 98 -11.45 2.59 5.83
CA PHE A 98 -10.48 3.35 5.02
C PHE A 98 -10.52 4.84 5.43
N TRP A 99 -11.70 5.46 5.44
CA TRP A 99 -11.88 6.88 5.75
C TRP A 99 -11.50 7.22 7.19
N GLU A 100 -11.89 6.35 8.14
CA GLU A 100 -11.52 6.49 9.55
C GLU A 100 -10.01 6.41 9.74
N ALA A 101 -9.36 5.43 9.10
CA ALA A 101 -7.90 5.27 9.19
C ALA A 101 -7.15 6.44 8.56
N ILE A 102 -7.56 6.92 7.39
CA ILE A 102 -6.94 8.10 6.75
C ILE A 102 -7.10 9.35 7.64
N ASN A 103 -8.29 9.56 8.20
CA ASN A 103 -8.50 10.67 9.14
C ASN A 103 -7.62 10.53 10.38
N ALA A 104 -7.57 9.35 11.00
CA ALA A 104 -6.74 9.09 12.16
C ALA A 104 -5.24 9.31 11.88
N ALA A 105 -4.75 8.84 10.72
CA ALA A 105 -3.37 9.04 10.30
C ALA A 105 -3.05 10.53 10.15
N GLY A 106 -3.94 11.28 9.50
CA GLY A 106 -3.82 12.74 9.33
C GLY A 106 -3.79 13.50 10.65
N VAL A 107 -4.60 13.10 11.62
CA VAL A 107 -4.60 13.69 12.98
C VAL A 107 -3.35 13.33 13.77
N LEU A 108 -2.99 12.03 13.75
CA LEU A 108 -1.88 11.51 14.56
C LEU A 108 -0.50 11.86 13.99
N GLN A 109 -0.41 12.19 12.69
CA GLN A 109 0.87 12.42 11.99
C GLN A 109 1.83 11.26 12.25
N ILE A 110 1.56 10.11 11.65
CA ILE A 110 2.27 8.84 11.83
C ILE A 110 2.90 8.37 10.52
N PRO A 111 4.00 7.61 10.52
CA PRO A 111 4.71 7.19 9.32
C PRO A 111 3.95 6.06 8.57
N LEU A 112 2.85 6.44 7.92
CA LEU A 112 1.99 5.55 7.15
C LEU A 112 2.03 5.89 5.66
N ALA A 113 2.33 4.89 4.83
CA ALA A 113 2.24 4.93 3.38
C ALA A 113 1.09 4.03 2.91
N VAL A 114 0.03 4.61 2.36
CA VAL A 114 -1.11 3.86 1.80
C VAL A 114 -1.05 3.90 0.30
N PHE A 115 -1.01 2.73 -0.34
CA PHE A 115 -1.00 2.58 -1.80
C PHE A 115 -2.37 2.12 -2.26
N VAL A 116 -3.06 2.97 -3.01
CA VAL A 116 -4.35 2.67 -3.64
C VAL A 116 -4.09 2.23 -5.06
N TRP A 117 -4.35 0.94 -5.35
CA TRP A 117 -4.23 0.36 -6.68
C TRP A 117 -5.56 0.50 -7.41
N ASP A 118 -5.64 1.46 -8.37
CA ASP A 118 -6.85 1.84 -9.08
C ASP A 118 -6.84 1.27 -10.50
N ASP A 119 -7.56 0.16 -10.70
CA ASP A 119 -7.84 -0.42 -12.01
C ASP A 119 -9.19 0.07 -12.58
N GLY A 120 -9.90 0.90 -11.84
CA GLY A 120 -11.17 1.50 -12.22
C GLY A 120 -12.40 0.61 -12.01
N TYR A 121 -12.24 -0.53 -11.34
CA TYR A 121 -13.35 -1.48 -11.15
C TYR A 121 -13.32 -2.11 -9.76
N GLY A 122 -14.51 -2.32 -9.19
CA GLY A 122 -14.73 -3.24 -8.07
C GLY A 122 -15.37 -4.52 -8.57
N ILE A 123 -14.57 -5.54 -8.89
CA ILE A 123 -14.97 -6.73 -9.63
C ILE A 123 -15.51 -6.35 -11.01
N SER A 124 -16.82 -6.11 -11.12
CA SER A 124 -17.51 -5.71 -12.38
C SER A 124 -18.12 -4.31 -12.32
N VAL A 125 -18.03 -3.63 -11.17
CA VAL A 125 -18.65 -2.32 -10.97
C VAL A 125 -17.63 -1.21 -11.26
N PRO A 126 -17.88 -0.35 -12.26
CA PRO A 126 -17.03 0.79 -12.57
C PRO A 126 -16.91 1.77 -11.38
N LYS A 127 -15.75 2.40 -11.24
CA LYS A 127 -15.43 3.26 -10.08
C LYS A 127 -16.34 4.48 -9.92
N GLU A 128 -16.93 4.98 -10.98
CA GLU A 128 -17.90 6.10 -10.94
C GLU A 128 -19.15 5.78 -10.11
N TYR A 129 -19.48 4.51 -9.92
CA TYR A 129 -20.57 4.06 -9.06
C TYR A 129 -20.15 3.79 -7.62
N GLN A 130 -18.87 3.86 -7.31
CA GLN A 130 -18.31 3.52 -6.00
C GLN A 130 -17.64 4.71 -5.33
N THR A 131 -16.95 5.56 -6.09
CA THR A 131 -16.10 6.61 -5.56
C THR A 131 -16.60 7.98 -5.97
N THR A 132 -16.93 8.82 -5.00
CA THR A 132 -17.28 10.22 -5.28
C THR A 132 -16.16 10.91 -6.05
N LYS A 133 -16.48 11.78 -6.99
CA LYS A 133 -15.54 12.41 -7.96
C LYS A 133 -14.89 11.43 -8.95
N GLY A 134 -15.22 10.12 -8.90
CA GLY A 134 -14.56 9.11 -9.72
C GLY A 134 -13.04 8.98 -9.46
N SER A 135 -12.55 9.49 -8.32
CA SER A 135 -11.13 9.51 -7.98
C SER A 135 -10.92 9.64 -6.48
N ILE A 136 -10.17 8.74 -5.90
CA ILE A 136 -9.85 8.75 -4.46
C ILE A 136 -9.01 9.98 -4.09
N SER A 137 -8.00 10.32 -4.85
CA SER A 137 -7.17 11.51 -4.58
C SER A 137 -7.99 12.80 -4.64
N ALA A 138 -8.95 12.89 -5.59
CA ALA A 138 -9.85 14.04 -5.65
C ALA A 138 -10.82 14.08 -4.46
N ALA A 139 -11.31 12.93 -3.99
CA ALA A 139 -12.16 12.83 -2.81
C ALA A 139 -11.41 13.21 -1.51
N LEU A 140 -10.14 12.83 -1.40
CA LEU A 140 -9.28 13.09 -0.24
C LEU A 140 -8.68 14.51 -0.22
N ARG A 141 -8.84 15.32 -1.25
CA ARG A 141 -8.19 16.64 -1.38
C ARG A 141 -8.40 17.56 -0.17
N GLY A 142 -9.54 17.47 0.50
CA GLY A 142 -9.83 18.23 1.72
C GLY A 142 -8.97 17.83 2.93
N MET A 143 -8.39 16.62 2.91
CA MET A 143 -7.52 16.11 3.98
C MET A 143 -6.03 16.37 3.71
N GLN A 144 -5.70 16.97 2.56
CA GLN A 144 -4.31 17.27 2.22
C GLN A 144 -3.69 18.24 3.20
N LYS A 145 -2.47 17.91 3.66
CA LYS A 145 -1.70 18.76 4.58
C LYS A 145 -1.38 20.12 3.96
N ARG A 146 -1.53 21.15 4.77
CA ARG A 146 -1.12 22.53 4.44
C ARG A 146 -0.08 23.00 5.48
N PRO A 147 0.62 24.12 5.23
CA PRO A 147 1.68 24.59 6.14
C PRO A 147 1.23 24.77 7.60
N ASP A 148 -0.01 25.20 7.81
CA ASP A 148 -0.61 25.56 9.11
C ASP A 148 -1.57 24.49 9.66
N THR A 149 -1.73 23.34 8.98
CA THR A 149 -2.67 22.27 9.40
C THR A 149 -1.97 20.93 9.46
N ASN A 150 -2.55 19.97 10.20
CA ASN A 150 -2.27 18.55 9.99
C ASN A 150 -2.90 18.07 8.67
N GLY A 151 -2.74 16.80 8.37
CA GLY A 151 -3.30 16.18 7.18
C GLY A 151 -2.36 15.14 6.58
N ILE A 152 -2.60 14.78 5.33
CA ILE A 152 -1.86 13.77 4.59
C ILE A 152 -1.24 14.36 3.33
N ASP A 153 -0.14 13.77 2.85
CA ASP A 153 0.32 14.02 1.49
C ASP A 153 -0.45 13.12 0.50
N ILE A 154 -0.67 13.61 -0.71
CA ILE A 154 -1.35 12.87 -1.77
C ILE A 154 -0.48 12.89 -3.01
N TYR A 155 -0.12 11.71 -3.49
CA TYR A 155 0.65 11.51 -4.71
C TYR A 155 -0.22 10.78 -5.74
N ASN A 156 -0.19 11.22 -6.99
CA ASN A 156 -0.84 10.54 -8.10
C ASN A 156 0.22 10.10 -9.10
N VAL A 157 0.14 8.86 -9.55
CA VAL A 157 1.07 8.30 -10.53
C VAL A 157 0.34 7.23 -11.37
N LYS A 158 0.81 7.02 -12.61
CA LYS A 158 0.23 6.01 -13.50
C LYS A 158 0.91 4.66 -13.32
N GLY A 159 0.12 3.59 -13.20
CA GLY A 159 0.62 2.25 -12.96
C GLY A 159 1.51 1.67 -14.06
N TRP A 160 1.35 2.14 -15.29
CA TRP A 160 2.17 1.75 -16.43
C TRP A 160 3.50 2.53 -16.54
N ASN A 161 3.69 3.63 -15.78
CA ASN A 161 4.93 4.42 -15.78
C ASN A 161 5.85 4.00 -14.63
N TYR A 162 6.60 2.91 -14.85
CA TYR A 162 7.42 2.29 -13.81
C TYR A 162 8.52 3.22 -13.27
N ALA A 163 9.16 4.00 -14.13
CA ALA A 163 10.19 4.95 -13.70
C ALA A 163 9.63 6.01 -12.74
N GLU A 164 8.51 6.63 -13.09
CA GLU A 164 7.83 7.61 -12.24
C GLU A 164 7.34 6.98 -10.93
N LEU A 165 6.85 5.73 -10.97
CA LEU A 165 6.50 4.98 -9.75
C LEU A 165 7.67 4.90 -8.78
N CYS A 166 8.86 4.53 -9.26
CA CYS A 166 10.07 4.46 -8.44
C CYS A 166 10.43 5.82 -7.83
N GLU A 167 10.46 6.87 -8.64
CA GLU A 167 10.81 8.23 -8.19
C GLU A 167 9.81 8.77 -7.15
N VAL A 168 8.51 8.64 -7.41
CA VAL A 168 7.45 9.14 -6.52
C VAL A 168 7.42 8.35 -5.22
N PHE A 169 7.59 7.03 -5.28
CA PHE A 169 7.59 6.19 -4.08
C PHE A 169 8.84 6.48 -3.24
N GLU A 170 10.01 6.54 -3.82
CA GLU A 170 11.24 6.86 -3.10
C GLU A 170 11.13 8.21 -2.38
N ALA A 171 10.79 9.26 -3.12
CA ALA A 171 10.67 10.62 -2.56
C ALA A 171 9.60 10.71 -1.47
N GLY A 172 8.43 10.10 -1.69
CA GLY A 172 7.31 10.11 -0.75
C GLY A 172 7.62 9.32 0.51
N ILE A 173 8.19 8.12 0.39
CA ILE A 173 8.56 7.26 1.53
C ILE A 173 9.66 7.92 2.37
N GLU A 174 10.67 8.50 1.74
CA GLU A 174 11.73 9.24 2.43
C GLU A 174 11.16 10.42 3.23
N LYS A 175 10.21 11.16 2.64
CA LYS A 175 9.50 12.24 3.33
C LYS A 175 8.72 11.71 4.53
N ILE A 176 7.95 10.62 4.38
CA ILE A 176 7.20 9.98 5.47
C ILE A 176 8.14 9.58 6.60
N ARG A 177 9.24 8.89 6.29
CA ARG A 177 10.24 8.45 7.26
C ARG A 177 10.80 9.60 8.08
N ARG A 178 11.15 10.68 7.41
CA ARG A 178 11.75 11.85 8.04
C ARG A 178 10.75 12.66 8.86
N THR A 179 9.53 12.85 8.37
CA THR A 179 8.57 13.84 8.91
C THR A 179 7.42 13.21 9.68
N HIS A 180 7.17 11.91 9.55
CA HIS A 180 5.96 11.22 10.01
C HIS A 180 4.65 11.82 9.46
N ILE A 181 4.70 12.56 8.35
CA ILE A 181 3.50 12.97 7.63
C ILE A 181 3.03 11.77 6.81
N PRO A 182 1.82 11.25 7.06
CA PRO A 182 1.31 10.11 6.30
C PRO A 182 1.02 10.50 4.85
N ALA A 183 1.08 9.52 3.94
CA ALA A 183 0.75 9.75 2.55
C ALA A 183 -0.15 8.67 1.95
N VAL A 184 -0.94 9.10 0.97
CA VAL A 184 -1.68 8.24 0.05
C VAL A 184 -1.03 8.34 -1.33
N PHE A 185 -0.61 7.21 -1.86
CA PHE A 185 -0.13 7.05 -3.24
C PHE A 185 -1.29 6.46 -4.05
N HIS A 186 -1.92 7.28 -4.87
CA HIS A 186 -2.98 6.85 -5.76
C HIS A 186 -2.36 6.44 -7.09
N VAL A 187 -2.24 5.13 -7.30
CA VAL A 187 -1.70 4.54 -8.53
C VAL A 187 -2.86 4.28 -9.46
N GLU A 188 -3.06 5.19 -10.40
CA GLU A 188 -4.14 5.16 -11.36
C GLU A 188 -3.76 4.36 -12.62
N GLU A 189 -4.77 3.97 -13.39
CA GLU A 189 -4.59 3.29 -14.67
C GLU A 189 -3.82 1.96 -14.55
N ILE A 190 -4.06 1.24 -13.47
CA ILE A 190 -3.65 -0.15 -13.35
C ILE A 190 -4.44 -0.99 -14.36
N THR A 191 -3.74 -1.88 -15.05
CA THR A 191 -4.37 -2.79 -15.99
C THR A 191 -4.53 -4.18 -15.40
N GLN A 192 -5.62 -4.85 -15.76
CA GLN A 192 -5.93 -6.19 -15.30
C GLN A 192 -6.13 -7.12 -16.51
N PRO A 193 -5.14 -7.97 -16.84
CA PRO A 193 -5.17 -8.76 -18.09
C PRO A 193 -6.22 -9.87 -18.09
N GLN A 194 -6.76 -10.23 -16.94
CA GLN A 194 -7.80 -11.24 -16.76
C GLN A 194 -8.97 -10.66 -15.95
N GLY A 195 -10.13 -11.30 -15.99
CA GLY A 195 -11.23 -10.97 -15.10
C GLY A 195 -10.83 -11.14 -13.62
N HIS A 196 -11.41 -10.34 -12.74
CA HIS A 196 -11.12 -10.33 -11.30
C HIS A 196 -11.30 -11.71 -10.64
N SER A 197 -12.30 -12.47 -11.06
CA SER A 197 -12.62 -13.77 -10.50
C SER A 197 -13.00 -14.77 -11.60
N THR A 198 -12.97 -16.07 -11.26
CA THR A 198 -13.38 -17.16 -12.15
C THR A 198 -14.87 -17.17 -12.49
N SER A 199 -15.69 -16.39 -11.79
CA SER A 199 -17.13 -16.28 -12.00
C SER A 199 -17.53 -15.53 -13.27
N GLY A 200 -16.60 -14.85 -13.94
CA GLY A 200 -16.87 -14.15 -15.20
C GLY A 200 -15.64 -13.58 -15.84
N SER A 201 -15.63 -13.60 -17.16
CA SER A 201 -14.63 -12.93 -17.96
C SER A 201 -14.89 -11.43 -17.99
N HIS A 202 -13.85 -10.61 -18.05
CA HIS A 202 -13.96 -9.15 -18.06
C HIS A 202 -14.65 -8.61 -19.32
N GLU A 203 -14.69 -9.38 -20.41
CA GLU A 203 -15.44 -9.04 -21.61
C GLU A 203 -16.96 -8.91 -21.37
N ARG A 204 -17.46 -9.42 -20.24
CA ARG A 204 -18.89 -9.32 -19.88
C ARG A 204 -19.27 -7.96 -19.31
N TYR A 205 -18.29 -7.18 -18.80
CA TYR A 205 -18.59 -5.91 -18.13
C TYR A 205 -17.68 -4.75 -18.58
N LYS A 206 -16.56 -5.00 -19.24
CA LYS A 206 -15.73 -3.97 -19.84
C LYS A 206 -16.08 -3.79 -21.32
N SER A 207 -16.06 -2.54 -21.81
CA SER A 207 -16.25 -2.30 -23.23
C SER A 207 -15.05 -2.79 -24.07
N PRO A 208 -15.26 -3.05 -25.38
CA PRO A 208 -14.16 -3.42 -26.28
C PRO A 208 -13.02 -2.37 -26.29
N GLU A 209 -13.37 -1.08 -26.24
CA GLU A 209 -12.40 0.03 -26.21
C GLU A 209 -11.58 0.01 -24.94
N ARG A 210 -12.21 -0.29 -23.79
CA ARG A 210 -11.51 -0.43 -22.52
C ARG A 210 -10.55 -1.62 -22.55
N LEU A 211 -10.98 -2.74 -23.10
CA LEU A 211 -10.12 -3.94 -23.20
C LEU A 211 -8.94 -3.72 -24.15
N GLU A 212 -9.14 -2.98 -25.25
CA GLU A 212 -8.04 -2.61 -26.15
C GLU A 212 -7.05 -1.69 -25.46
N TRP A 213 -7.54 -0.67 -24.76
CA TRP A 213 -6.70 0.23 -23.96
C TRP A 213 -5.88 -0.54 -22.91
N GLU A 214 -6.47 -1.51 -22.19
CA GLU A 214 -5.74 -2.34 -21.21
C GLU A 214 -4.66 -3.22 -21.85
N ARG A 215 -4.87 -3.71 -23.06
CA ARG A 215 -3.85 -4.45 -23.82
C ARG A 215 -2.70 -3.55 -24.28
N GLU A 216 -3.02 -2.34 -24.70
CA GLU A 216 -2.02 -1.35 -25.11
C GLU A 216 -1.17 -0.90 -23.91
N TRP A 217 -1.84 -0.54 -22.81
CA TRP A 217 -1.24 0.05 -21.61
C TRP A 217 -0.95 -0.98 -20.49
N ASP A 218 -0.79 -2.24 -20.85
CA ASP A 218 -0.44 -3.29 -19.87
C ASP A 218 0.81 -2.90 -19.08
N CYS A 219 0.66 -2.80 -17.76
CA CYS A 219 1.70 -2.29 -16.86
C CYS A 219 2.97 -3.14 -16.90
N ILE A 220 2.82 -4.48 -17.02
CA ILE A 220 3.97 -5.40 -17.07
C ILE A 220 4.69 -5.28 -18.41
N LYS A 221 3.95 -5.14 -19.51
CA LYS A 221 4.51 -4.92 -20.84
C LYS A 221 5.29 -3.62 -20.91
N HIS A 222 4.72 -2.53 -20.35
CA HIS A 222 5.39 -1.24 -20.30
C HIS A 222 6.67 -1.28 -19.46
N MET A 223 6.64 -1.89 -18.27
CA MET A 223 7.82 -2.09 -17.45
C MET A 223 8.91 -2.89 -18.19
N ARG A 224 8.53 -4.01 -18.83
CA ARG A 224 9.49 -4.83 -19.61
C ARG A 224 10.14 -4.04 -20.72
N ASN A 225 9.38 -3.26 -21.48
CA ASN A 225 9.91 -2.44 -22.57
C ASN A 225 10.86 -1.37 -22.04
N TRP A 226 10.48 -0.69 -20.97
CA TRP A 226 11.32 0.31 -20.32
C TRP A 226 12.67 -0.28 -19.85
N LEU A 227 12.68 -1.46 -19.23
CA LEU A 227 13.91 -2.14 -18.82
C LEU A 227 14.83 -2.43 -20.03
N ILE A 228 14.26 -2.94 -21.13
CA ILE A 228 15.02 -3.25 -22.36
C ILE A 228 15.58 -1.97 -22.98
N GLU A 229 14.79 -0.91 -23.13
CA GLU A 229 15.18 0.37 -23.70
C GLU A 229 16.23 1.08 -22.85
N SER A 230 16.16 0.93 -21.54
CA SER A 230 17.12 1.47 -20.57
C SER A 230 18.38 0.62 -20.41
N SER A 231 18.45 -0.54 -21.07
CA SER A 231 19.58 -1.49 -20.96
C SER A 231 19.82 -1.99 -19.52
N ILE A 232 18.75 -2.19 -18.76
CA ILE A 232 18.74 -2.69 -17.38
C ILE A 232 18.45 -4.20 -17.38
#